data_8d8059e57d52e2f715b051caa94c6e87
#
_entry.id   8d8059e57d52e2f715b051caa94c6e87
#
_cell.length_a   1.000
_cell.length_b   1.000
_cell.length_c   1.000
_cell.angle_alpha   90.00
_cell.angle_beta   90.00
_cell.angle_gamma   90.00
#
_symmetry.space_group_name_H-M   'P 1'
#
loop_
_entity.id
_entity.type
_entity.pdbx_description
1 polymer ?
#
loop_
_entity_poly.entity_id
_entity_poly.type
_entity_poly.pdbx_seq_one_letter_code
_entity_poly.pdbx_strand_id
1 'polypeptide(L)'
;MIITLMIIVFVLGYMAIALEHPLKIDKAASALIIGGLCWALFAFGVFDIIGNDSPKFLEFLEIFRIEEPRKYSEWISSLNYHEFKLHFLGHELAHHLVDIAEILFFLLGAMTIVELIDAHEGFSIITDKITTNKKVALMWILSIITFFFSAALDNLTTSIVMAALLTKLIKDKETLWLFAGIVILAANAGDVP
;
A
#
# COMPACT_ATOMS: atom_id res chain seq x y z
N MET A 1 -24.50 10.36 -12.43
CA MET A 1 -24.62 11.11 -11.16
C MET A 1 -23.71 10.51 -10.07
N ILE A 2 -23.78 9.22 -9.78
CA ILE A 2 -22.98 8.55 -8.71
C ILE A 2 -21.49 8.64 -8.99
N ILE A 3 -21.02 8.39 -10.21
CA ILE A 3 -19.60 8.52 -10.61
C ILE A 3 -19.07 9.93 -10.31
N THR A 4 -19.84 10.97 -10.64
CA THR A 4 -19.44 12.36 -10.37
C THR A 4 -19.31 12.60 -8.86
N LEU A 5 -20.24 12.05 -8.07
CA LEU A 5 -20.17 12.14 -6.61
C LEU A 5 -18.95 11.41 -6.04
N MET A 6 -18.63 10.22 -6.55
CA MET A 6 -17.40 9.47 -6.17
C MET A 6 -16.14 10.30 -6.47
N ILE A 7 -16.07 10.92 -7.65
CA ILE A 7 -14.93 11.78 -8.00
C ILE A 7 -14.82 12.96 -7.03
N ILE A 8 -15.93 13.61 -6.70
CA ILE A 8 -15.95 14.73 -5.75
C ILE A 8 -15.48 14.28 -4.38
N VAL A 9 -16.00 13.17 -3.86
CA VAL A 9 -15.61 12.60 -2.55
C VAL A 9 -14.11 12.26 -2.56
N PHE A 10 -13.62 11.62 -3.61
CA PHE A 10 -12.20 11.29 -3.75
C PHE A 10 -11.32 12.54 -3.75
N VAL A 11 -11.66 13.56 -4.57
CA VAL A 11 -10.87 14.80 -4.67
C VAL A 11 -10.86 15.56 -3.35
N LEU A 12 -12.02 15.72 -2.71
CA LEU A 12 -12.11 16.39 -1.41
C LEU A 12 -11.34 15.65 -0.33
N GLY A 13 -11.41 14.34 -0.35
CA GLY A 13 -10.68 13.51 0.57
C GLY A 13 -9.18 13.56 0.36
N TYR A 14 -8.72 13.50 -0.88
CA TYR A 14 -7.31 13.65 -1.20
C TYR A 14 -6.77 15.03 -0.78
N MET A 15 -7.57 16.08 -0.95
CA MET A 15 -7.25 17.40 -0.42
C MET A 15 -7.15 17.41 1.12
N ALA A 16 -8.04 16.71 1.83
CA ALA A 16 -7.96 16.59 3.28
C ALA A 16 -6.68 15.89 3.74
N ILE A 17 -6.25 14.83 3.04
CA ILE A 17 -4.97 14.13 3.29
C ILE A 17 -3.79 15.07 3.03
N ALA A 18 -3.79 15.80 1.90
CA ALA A 18 -2.72 16.73 1.54
C ALA A 18 -2.61 17.92 2.51
N LEU A 19 -3.72 18.32 3.09
CA LEU A 19 -3.82 19.43 4.05
C LEU A 19 -3.84 18.96 5.51
N GLU A 20 -3.25 17.81 5.82
CA GLU A 20 -3.16 17.23 7.17
C GLU A 20 -2.68 18.27 8.21
N HIS A 21 -1.60 18.97 7.89
CA HIS A 21 -0.98 19.95 8.79
C HIS A 21 -1.89 21.13 9.17
N PRO A 22 -2.49 21.86 8.21
CA PRO A 22 -3.37 22.97 8.54
C PRO A 22 -4.71 22.52 9.15
N LEU A 23 -5.23 21.36 8.76
CA LEU A 23 -6.52 20.84 9.24
C LEU A 23 -6.40 20.11 10.58
N LYS A 24 -5.18 19.70 10.97
CA LYS A 24 -4.90 18.88 12.17
C LYS A 24 -5.73 17.59 12.23
N ILE A 25 -5.97 16.99 11.07
CA ILE A 25 -6.71 15.73 10.91
C ILE A 25 -5.70 14.65 10.52
N ASP A 26 -5.79 13.49 11.15
CA ASP A 26 -4.93 12.36 10.82
C ASP A 26 -5.20 11.85 9.41
N LYS A 27 -4.14 11.69 8.60
CA LYS A 27 -4.24 11.26 7.20
C LYS A 27 -4.77 9.84 7.05
N ALA A 28 -4.44 8.93 7.99
CA ALA A 28 -4.92 7.55 7.93
C ALA A 28 -6.42 7.48 8.20
N ALA A 29 -6.92 8.26 9.17
CA ALA A 29 -8.35 8.39 9.44
C ALA A 29 -9.10 8.96 8.23
N SER A 30 -8.55 10.03 7.61
CA SER A 30 -9.10 10.61 6.40
C SER A 30 -9.16 9.60 5.25
N ALA A 31 -8.07 8.86 5.00
CA ALA A 31 -8.00 7.84 3.95
C ALA A 31 -9.02 6.72 4.16
N LEU A 32 -9.19 6.23 5.39
CA LEU A 32 -10.17 5.19 5.71
C LEU A 32 -11.61 5.66 5.50
N ILE A 33 -11.94 6.88 5.92
CA ILE A 33 -13.28 7.45 5.73
C ILE A 33 -13.57 7.61 4.24
N ILE A 34 -12.64 8.14 3.46
CA ILE A 34 -12.82 8.35 2.02
C ILE A 34 -12.95 7.02 1.31
N GLY A 35 -12.09 6.05 1.63
CA GLY A 35 -12.15 4.70 1.07
C GLY A 35 -13.52 4.07 1.34
N GLY A 36 -13.99 4.10 2.60
CA GLY A 36 -15.31 3.59 2.98
C GLY A 36 -16.46 4.30 2.26
N LEU A 37 -16.40 5.63 2.13
CA LEU A 37 -17.42 6.41 1.39
C LEU A 37 -17.41 6.08 -0.10
N CYS A 38 -16.26 5.98 -0.74
CA CYS A 38 -16.16 5.60 -2.15
C CYS A 38 -16.70 4.19 -2.38
N TRP A 39 -16.41 3.23 -1.50
CA TRP A 39 -16.97 1.88 -1.58
C TRP A 39 -18.48 1.86 -1.36
N ALA A 40 -18.99 2.62 -0.40
CA ALA A 40 -20.43 2.74 -0.19
C ALA A 40 -21.14 3.32 -1.44
N LEU A 41 -20.60 4.38 -2.01
CA LEU A 41 -21.14 4.98 -3.24
C LEU A 41 -21.07 4.01 -4.43
N PHE A 42 -19.99 3.24 -4.56
CA PHE A 42 -19.87 2.19 -5.57
C PHE A 42 -20.92 1.10 -5.37
N ALA A 43 -21.12 0.63 -4.13
CA ALA A 43 -22.13 -0.38 -3.81
C ALA A 43 -23.55 0.08 -4.15
N PHE A 44 -23.90 1.32 -3.81
CA PHE A 44 -25.21 1.91 -4.18
C PHE A 44 -25.36 2.11 -5.69
N GLY A 45 -24.25 2.37 -6.39
CA GLY A 45 -24.25 2.68 -7.82
C GLY A 45 -23.89 1.51 -8.74
N VAL A 46 -23.66 0.31 -8.22
CA VAL A 46 -23.15 -0.83 -9.00
C VAL A 46 -24.00 -1.15 -10.23
N PHE A 47 -25.30 -1.01 -10.12
CA PHE A 47 -26.24 -1.28 -11.21
C PHE A 47 -26.17 -0.25 -12.34
N ASP A 48 -25.83 1.00 -12.01
CA ASP A 48 -25.69 2.10 -12.97
C ASP A 48 -24.26 2.23 -13.51
N ILE A 49 -23.26 1.82 -12.72
CA ILE A 49 -21.84 1.96 -13.05
C ILE A 49 -21.35 0.79 -13.89
N ILE A 50 -21.72 -0.44 -13.50
CA ILE A 50 -21.27 -1.66 -14.15
C ILE A 50 -22.25 -2.06 -15.27
N GLY A 51 -21.84 -1.86 -16.52
CA GLY A 51 -22.56 -2.38 -17.68
C GLY A 51 -22.46 -3.91 -17.74
N ASN A 52 -23.45 -4.56 -18.34
CA ASN A 52 -23.43 -6.02 -18.52
C ASN A 52 -22.34 -6.47 -19.50
N ASP A 53 -21.78 -5.55 -20.26
CA ASP A 53 -20.68 -5.69 -21.22
C ASP A 53 -19.33 -5.22 -20.67
N SER A 54 -19.26 -4.84 -19.41
CA SER A 54 -18.01 -4.42 -18.75
C SER A 54 -16.98 -5.57 -18.75
N PRO A 55 -15.72 -5.35 -19.20
CA PRO A 55 -14.71 -6.40 -19.25
C PRO A 55 -14.50 -7.14 -17.92
N LYS A 56 -14.41 -6.41 -16.82
CA LYS A 56 -14.28 -7.00 -15.47
C LYS A 56 -15.48 -7.83 -15.06
N PHE A 57 -16.68 -7.37 -15.42
CA PHE A 57 -17.89 -8.13 -15.12
C PHE A 57 -18.00 -9.40 -15.94
N LEU A 58 -17.57 -9.38 -17.20
CA LEU A 58 -17.50 -10.56 -18.05
C LEU A 58 -16.45 -11.57 -17.54
N GLU A 59 -15.29 -11.10 -17.12
CA GLU A 59 -14.26 -11.92 -16.48
C GLU A 59 -14.79 -12.60 -15.21
N PHE A 60 -15.47 -11.86 -14.35
CA PHE A 60 -16.14 -12.41 -13.17
C PHE A 60 -17.16 -13.49 -13.55
N LEU A 61 -17.97 -13.27 -14.58
CA LEU A 61 -18.96 -14.28 -15.02
C LEU A 61 -18.31 -15.57 -15.50
N GLU A 62 -17.14 -15.48 -16.15
CA GLU A 62 -16.37 -16.67 -16.56
C GLU A 62 -15.86 -17.45 -15.33
N ILE A 63 -15.29 -16.76 -14.34
CA ILE A 63 -14.84 -17.37 -13.09
C ILE A 63 -16.02 -17.98 -12.34
N PHE A 64 -17.10 -17.23 -12.16
CA PHE A 64 -18.31 -17.68 -11.46
C PHE A 64 -18.97 -18.91 -12.12
N ARG A 65 -18.91 -18.97 -13.46
CA ARG A 65 -19.40 -20.13 -14.21
C ARG A 65 -18.63 -21.43 -13.86
N ILE A 66 -17.32 -21.29 -13.58
CA ILE A 66 -16.44 -22.43 -13.25
C ILE A 66 -16.63 -22.83 -11.77
N GLU A 67 -16.68 -21.84 -10.89
CA GLU A 67 -16.74 -22.07 -9.43
C GLU A 67 -18.13 -22.51 -8.97
N GLU A 68 -19.19 -21.89 -9.51
CA GLU A 68 -20.58 -22.10 -9.09
C GLU A 68 -21.51 -22.41 -10.28
N PRO A 69 -21.29 -23.51 -11.02
CA PRO A 69 -21.97 -23.76 -12.29
C PRO A 69 -23.50 -23.92 -12.15
N ARG A 70 -23.97 -24.38 -11.00
CA ARG A 70 -25.42 -24.52 -10.74
C ARG A 70 -26.09 -23.17 -10.59
N LYS A 71 -25.53 -22.30 -9.76
CA LYS A 71 -26.07 -20.92 -9.58
C LYS A 71 -25.96 -20.13 -10.87
N TYR A 72 -24.84 -20.26 -11.59
CA TYR A 72 -24.67 -19.62 -12.88
C TYR A 72 -25.79 -20.01 -13.87
N SER A 73 -26.09 -21.30 -14.03
CA SER A 73 -27.13 -21.76 -14.93
C SER A 73 -28.54 -21.32 -14.51
N GLU A 74 -28.81 -21.29 -13.20
CA GLU A 74 -30.07 -20.81 -12.63
C GLU A 74 -30.28 -19.32 -12.91
N TRP A 75 -29.27 -18.50 -12.62
CA TRP A 75 -29.37 -17.04 -12.78
C TRP A 75 -29.38 -16.58 -14.24
N ILE A 76 -28.60 -17.25 -15.10
CA ILE A 76 -28.64 -16.98 -16.55
C ILE A 76 -30.01 -17.32 -17.14
N SER A 77 -30.61 -18.45 -16.74
CA SER A 77 -31.93 -18.83 -17.23
C SER A 77 -33.04 -17.87 -16.80
N SER A 78 -32.91 -17.28 -15.61
CA SER A 78 -33.84 -16.27 -15.08
C SER A 78 -33.52 -14.84 -15.51
N LEU A 79 -32.42 -14.61 -16.26
CA LEU A 79 -31.87 -13.29 -16.62
C LEU A 79 -31.66 -12.39 -15.40
N ASN A 80 -31.30 -12.99 -14.27
CA ASN A 80 -31.16 -12.30 -12.99
C ASN A 80 -29.79 -11.59 -12.86
N TYR A 81 -29.54 -10.61 -13.72
CA TYR A 81 -28.33 -9.79 -13.68
C TYR A 81 -28.15 -9.02 -12.36
N HIS A 82 -29.22 -8.84 -11.61
CA HIS A 82 -29.16 -8.19 -10.30
C HIS A 82 -28.31 -9.02 -9.32
N GLU A 83 -28.58 -10.31 -9.20
CA GLU A 83 -27.84 -11.22 -8.34
C GLU A 83 -26.37 -11.33 -8.78
N PHE A 84 -26.11 -11.43 -10.09
CA PHE A 84 -24.74 -11.42 -10.59
C PHE A 84 -23.97 -10.17 -10.19
N LYS A 85 -24.55 -8.99 -10.27
CA LYS A 85 -23.90 -7.72 -9.89
C LYS A 85 -23.65 -7.61 -8.39
N LEU A 86 -24.54 -8.14 -7.56
CA LEU A 86 -24.32 -8.21 -6.11
C LEU A 86 -23.17 -9.18 -5.76
N HIS A 87 -23.12 -10.34 -6.42
CA HIS A 87 -22.01 -11.27 -6.25
C HIS A 87 -20.69 -10.68 -6.77
N PHE A 88 -20.70 -10.00 -7.90
CA PHE A 88 -19.56 -9.28 -8.43
C PHE A 88 -19.02 -8.25 -7.41
N LEU A 89 -19.93 -7.45 -6.83
CA LEU A 89 -19.54 -6.48 -5.80
C LEU A 89 -18.86 -7.16 -4.60
N GLY A 90 -19.43 -8.27 -4.11
CA GLY A 90 -18.84 -9.02 -3.01
C GLY A 90 -17.49 -9.63 -3.36
N HIS A 91 -17.34 -10.15 -4.57
CA HIS A 91 -16.10 -10.72 -5.09
C HIS A 91 -14.99 -9.65 -5.18
N GLU A 92 -15.28 -8.49 -5.80
CA GLU A 92 -14.32 -7.38 -5.90
C GLU A 92 -13.90 -6.86 -4.52
N LEU A 93 -14.86 -6.70 -3.61
CA LEU A 93 -14.55 -6.27 -2.24
C LEU A 93 -13.64 -7.28 -1.53
N ALA A 94 -13.96 -8.57 -1.63
CA ALA A 94 -13.15 -9.63 -1.01
C ALA A 94 -11.74 -9.67 -1.61
N HIS A 95 -11.61 -9.57 -2.93
CA HIS A 95 -10.32 -9.55 -3.62
C HIS A 95 -9.43 -8.40 -3.12
N HIS A 96 -9.94 -7.18 -3.11
CA HIS A 96 -9.17 -6.04 -2.61
C HIS A 96 -8.85 -6.12 -1.11
N LEU A 97 -9.74 -6.72 -0.29
CA LEU A 97 -9.43 -6.95 1.13
C LEU A 97 -8.33 -7.99 1.32
N VAL A 98 -8.27 -9.02 0.47
CA VAL A 98 -7.17 -10.00 0.48
C VAL A 98 -5.86 -9.34 0.13
N ASP A 99 -5.81 -8.54 -0.96
CA ASP A 99 -4.60 -7.81 -1.36
C ASP A 99 -4.07 -6.92 -0.22
N ILE A 100 -4.97 -6.16 0.42
CA ILE A 100 -4.61 -5.32 1.57
C ILE A 100 -4.12 -6.18 2.76
N ALA A 101 -4.79 -7.30 3.03
CA ALA A 101 -4.42 -8.20 4.13
C ALA A 101 -3.04 -8.82 3.90
N GLU A 102 -2.70 -9.22 2.69
CA GLU A 102 -1.37 -9.73 2.33
C GLU A 102 -0.27 -8.70 2.64
N ILE A 103 -0.48 -7.44 2.22
CA ILE A 103 0.46 -6.34 2.52
C ILE A 103 0.57 -6.13 4.03
N LEU A 104 -0.55 -6.10 4.76
CA LEU A 104 -0.55 -5.89 6.21
C LEU A 104 0.17 -7.02 6.96
N PHE A 105 -0.06 -8.28 6.59
CA PHE A 105 0.62 -9.42 7.20
C PHE A 105 2.10 -9.44 6.88
N PHE A 106 2.48 -9.09 5.64
CA PHE A 106 3.87 -8.93 5.26
C PHE A 106 4.56 -7.84 6.10
N LEU A 107 3.96 -6.65 6.19
CA LEU A 107 4.50 -5.55 7.00
C LEU A 107 4.61 -5.92 8.48
N LEU A 108 3.60 -6.59 9.05
CA LEU A 108 3.62 -7.04 10.44
C LEU A 108 4.80 -8.00 10.68
N GLY A 109 5.01 -8.97 9.77
CA GLY A 109 6.12 -9.92 9.84
C GLY A 109 7.49 -9.23 9.71
N ALA A 110 7.64 -8.37 8.71
CA ALA A 110 8.87 -7.63 8.46
C ALA A 110 9.22 -6.71 9.65
N MET A 111 8.25 -5.94 10.16
CA MET A 111 8.47 -5.07 11.33
C MET A 111 8.83 -5.86 12.59
N THR A 112 8.21 -7.02 12.81
CA THR A 112 8.56 -7.89 13.95
C THR A 112 10.00 -8.38 13.86
N ILE A 113 10.45 -8.78 12.67
CA ILE A 113 11.84 -9.21 12.45
C ILE A 113 12.82 -8.05 12.67
N VAL A 114 12.50 -6.87 12.16
CA VAL A 114 13.33 -5.66 12.32
C VAL A 114 13.45 -5.29 13.79
N GLU A 115 12.34 -5.27 14.52
CA GLU A 115 12.32 -4.98 15.96
C GLU A 115 13.16 -6.00 16.75
N LEU A 116 13.06 -7.28 16.40
CA LEU A 116 13.86 -8.33 17.02
C LEU A 116 15.36 -8.16 16.76
N ILE A 117 15.74 -7.81 15.53
CA ILE A 117 17.12 -7.51 15.16
C ILE A 117 17.64 -6.29 15.92
N ASP A 118 16.81 -5.23 16.04
CA ASP A 118 17.21 -4.01 16.76
C ASP A 118 17.33 -4.27 18.26
N ALA A 119 16.40 -5.00 18.85
CA ALA A 119 16.44 -5.37 20.27
C ALA A 119 17.68 -6.19 20.67
N HIS A 120 18.26 -6.93 19.71
CA HIS A 120 19.49 -7.70 19.90
C HIS A 120 20.73 -7.01 19.34
N GLU A 121 20.68 -5.70 19.14
CA GLU A 121 21.79 -4.90 18.57
C GLU A 121 22.36 -5.45 17.25
N GLY A 122 21.51 -6.18 16.48
CA GLY A 122 21.94 -6.80 15.22
C GLY A 122 22.46 -5.82 14.18
N PHE A 123 22.04 -4.56 14.24
CA PHE A 123 22.57 -3.50 13.37
C PHE A 123 23.97 -3.03 13.75
N SER A 124 24.50 -3.37 14.94
CA SER A 124 25.87 -3.05 15.35
C SER A 124 26.89 -3.65 14.40
N ILE A 125 26.61 -4.84 13.85
CA ILE A 125 27.47 -5.51 12.85
C ILE A 125 27.76 -4.60 11.65
N ILE A 126 26.77 -3.78 11.27
CA ILE A 126 26.89 -2.83 10.15
C ILE A 126 27.50 -1.53 10.64
N THR A 127 27.02 -0.98 11.76
CA THR A 127 27.48 0.32 12.29
C THR A 127 28.94 0.28 12.69
N ASP A 128 29.41 -0.81 13.29
CA ASP A 128 30.79 -0.95 13.75
C ASP A 128 31.81 -1.05 12.60
N LYS A 129 31.35 -1.49 11.43
CA LYS A 129 32.18 -1.51 10.22
C LYS A 129 32.22 -0.15 9.50
N ILE A 130 31.30 0.75 9.81
CA ILE A 130 31.26 2.08 9.21
C ILE A 130 32.14 3.02 10.05
N THR A 131 33.43 3.02 9.79
CA THR A 131 34.42 3.82 10.52
C THR A 131 34.71 5.18 9.89
N THR A 132 34.06 5.51 8.77
CA THR A 132 34.35 6.72 8.04
C THR A 132 33.70 7.96 8.66
N ASN A 133 34.49 9.01 8.91
CA ASN A 133 34.02 10.33 9.36
C ASN A 133 33.71 11.26 8.18
N LYS A 134 33.94 10.84 6.94
CA LYS A 134 33.68 11.65 5.75
C LYS A 134 32.22 11.52 5.36
N LYS A 135 31.42 12.58 5.52
CA LYS A 135 29.97 12.59 5.22
C LYS A 135 29.64 12.04 3.82
N VAL A 136 30.40 12.43 2.79
CA VAL A 136 30.17 11.99 1.41
C VAL A 136 30.42 10.50 1.24
N ALA A 137 31.50 9.96 1.82
CA ALA A 137 31.78 8.53 1.77
C ALA A 137 30.71 7.72 2.51
N LEU A 138 30.30 8.17 3.69
CA LEU A 138 29.22 7.55 4.47
C LEU A 138 27.90 7.54 3.67
N MET A 139 27.57 8.62 3.01
CA MET A 139 26.38 8.74 2.17
C MET A 139 26.37 7.70 1.04
N TRP A 140 27.49 7.55 0.33
CA TRP A 140 27.62 6.55 -0.74
C TRP A 140 27.51 5.11 -0.22
N ILE A 141 28.18 4.82 0.90
CA ILE A 141 28.13 3.48 1.53
C ILE A 141 26.67 3.14 1.90
N LEU A 142 25.98 4.05 2.59
CA LEU A 142 24.61 3.83 3.01
C LEU A 142 23.67 3.71 1.80
N SER A 143 23.84 4.53 0.76
CA SER A 143 23.02 4.45 -0.46
C SER A 143 23.18 3.12 -1.17
N ILE A 144 24.40 2.62 -1.31
CA ILE A 144 24.68 1.33 -1.94
C ILE A 144 24.07 0.17 -1.12
N ILE A 145 24.28 0.17 0.19
CA ILE A 145 23.71 -0.84 1.09
C ILE A 145 22.17 -0.81 0.99
N THR A 146 21.59 0.38 1.05
CA THR A 146 20.13 0.56 0.97
C THR A 146 19.57 0.05 -0.36
N PHE A 147 20.22 0.36 -1.48
CA PHE A 147 19.82 -0.10 -2.80
C PHE A 147 19.71 -1.63 -2.86
N PHE A 148 20.76 -2.33 -2.42
CA PHE A 148 20.75 -3.80 -2.43
C PHE A 148 19.78 -4.40 -1.39
N PHE A 149 19.59 -3.76 -0.26
CA PHE A 149 18.60 -4.21 0.74
C PHE A 149 17.19 -4.07 0.19
N SER A 150 16.91 -2.97 -0.50
CA SER A 150 15.60 -2.74 -1.10
C SER A 150 15.29 -3.74 -2.21
N ALA A 151 16.26 -4.09 -3.02
CA ALA A 151 16.12 -5.14 -4.03
C ALA A 151 15.79 -6.53 -3.44
N ALA A 152 16.13 -6.77 -2.17
CA ALA A 152 15.92 -8.04 -1.49
C ALA A 152 14.68 -8.07 -0.58
N LEU A 153 14.32 -6.92 0.02
CA LEU A 153 13.25 -6.82 1.01
C LEU A 153 12.01 -6.11 0.46
N ASP A 154 12.07 -4.91 0.11
CA ASP A 154 11.18 -3.90 -0.47
C ASP A 154 11.62 -2.49 -0.01
N ASN A 155 11.11 -1.47 -0.66
CA ASN A 155 11.49 -0.09 -0.36
C ASN A 155 10.96 0.43 0.99
N LEU A 156 9.77 0.01 1.40
CA LEU A 156 9.15 0.48 2.64
C LEU A 156 9.88 -0.08 3.86
N THR A 157 10.04 -1.41 3.91
CA THR A 157 10.75 -2.10 4.99
C THR A 157 12.19 -1.61 5.07
N THR A 158 12.89 -1.52 3.94
CA THR A 158 14.27 -1.01 3.88
C THR A 158 14.38 0.43 4.37
N SER A 159 13.45 1.31 4.00
CA SER A 159 13.44 2.70 4.46
C SER A 159 13.30 2.79 5.98
N ILE A 160 12.44 1.98 6.59
CA ILE A 160 12.23 1.95 8.05
C ILE A 160 13.51 1.46 8.76
N VAL A 161 14.08 0.34 8.30
CA VAL A 161 15.32 -0.22 8.85
C VAL A 161 16.46 0.79 8.77
N MET A 162 16.64 1.40 7.61
CA MET A 162 17.72 2.36 7.39
C MET A 162 17.49 3.67 8.16
N ALA A 163 16.25 4.10 8.36
CA ALA A 163 15.94 5.24 9.22
C ALA A 163 16.35 4.97 10.67
N ALA A 164 16.04 3.78 11.20
CA ALA A 164 16.47 3.37 12.53
C ALA A 164 18.00 3.34 12.64
N LEU A 165 18.70 2.80 11.62
CA LEU A 165 20.16 2.79 11.56
C LEU A 165 20.74 4.22 11.54
N LEU A 166 20.18 5.11 10.71
CA LEU A 166 20.63 6.51 10.59
C LEU A 166 20.55 7.25 11.92
N THR A 167 19.51 7.05 12.71
CA THR A 167 19.35 7.71 14.02
C THR A 167 20.46 7.29 15.01
N LYS A 168 21.02 6.10 14.85
CA LYS A 168 22.16 5.62 15.64
C LYS A 168 23.49 6.20 15.16
N LEU A 169 23.65 6.39 13.84
CA LEU A 169 24.91 6.86 13.22
C LEU A 169 25.05 8.39 13.24
N ILE A 170 23.94 9.14 13.08
CA ILE A 170 23.95 10.57 12.84
C ILE A 170 23.15 11.29 13.93
N LYS A 171 23.83 12.09 14.76
CA LYS A 171 23.22 12.83 15.86
C LYS A 171 22.73 14.23 15.44
N ASP A 172 23.35 14.80 14.39
CA ASP A 172 23.01 16.11 13.87
C ASP A 172 21.74 16.04 13.00
N LYS A 173 20.70 16.79 13.39
CA LYS A 173 19.38 16.74 12.73
C LYS A 173 19.40 17.12 11.26
N GLU A 174 20.12 18.15 10.87
CA GLU A 174 20.16 18.58 9.46
C GLU A 174 20.82 17.54 8.57
N THR A 175 21.93 17.00 9.04
CA THR A 175 22.63 15.87 8.37
C THR A 175 21.73 14.64 8.31
N LEU A 176 21.03 14.31 9.40
CA LEU A 176 20.10 13.17 9.47
C LEU A 176 18.99 13.28 8.41
N TRP A 177 18.36 14.46 8.28
CA TRP A 177 17.31 14.66 7.29
C TRP A 177 17.83 14.54 5.86
N LEU A 178 19.01 15.06 5.57
CA LEU A 178 19.64 14.91 4.26
C LEU A 178 19.89 13.43 3.92
N PHE A 179 20.50 12.71 4.87
CA PHE A 179 20.77 11.28 4.68
C PHE A 179 19.51 10.43 4.57
N ALA A 180 18.48 10.73 5.37
CA ALA A 180 17.19 10.04 5.28
C ALA A 180 16.56 10.23 3.88
N GLY A 181 16.57 11.44 3.34
CA GLY A 181 16.08 11.67 1.99
C GLY A 181 16.83 10.87 0.92
N ILE A 182 18.16 10.83 1.01
CA ILE A 182 19.00 10.07 0.05
C ILE A 182 18.77 8.57 0.18
N VAL A 183 18.66 8.06 1.40
CA VAL A 183 18.40 6.64 1.68
C VAL A 183 17.02 6.22 1.16
N ILE A 184 15.99 7.04 1.34
CA ILE A 184 14.66 6.78 0.77
C ILE A 184 14.70 6.75 -0.76
N LEU A 185 15.46 7.67 -1.39
CA LEU A 185 15.66 7.64 -2.85
C LEU A 185 16.38 6.37 -3.31
N ALA A 186 17.41 5.95 -2.57
CA ALA A 186 18.15 4.72 -2.87
C ALA A 186 17.26 3.46 -2.69
N ALA A 187 16.41 3.44 -1.65
CA ALA A 187 15.45 2.37 -1.44
C ALA A 187 14.44 2.27 -2.59
N ASN A 188 13.85 3.39 -2.98
CA ASN A 188 12.93 3.40 -4.13
C ASN A 188 13.61 2.99 -5.45
N ALA A 189 14.88 3.32 -5.63
CA ALA A 189 15.63 2.92 -6.81
C ALA A 189 16.01 1.42 -6.81
N GLY A 190 16.15 0.81 -5.65
CA GLY A 190 16.47 -0.61 -5.49
C GLY A 190 15.27 -1.54 -5.67
N ASP A 191 14.07 -1.04 -5.41
CA ASP A 191 12.81 -1.80 -5.47
C ASP A 191 12.17 -1.80 -6.87
N VAL A 192 12.92 -1.49 -7.90
CA VAL A 192 12.44 -1.55 -9.29
C VAL A 192 12.54 -3.00 -9.77
N PRO A 193 11.42 -3.61 -10.24
CA PRO A 193 11.39 -5.00 -10.76
C PRO A 193 12.18 -5.17 -12.04
#